data_a634fa523c133e0e3981695218699ace
#
_entry.id   a634fa523c133e0e3981695218699ace
#
_cell.length_a   1.000
_cell.length_b   1.000
_cell.length_c   1.000
_cell.angle_alpha   90.00
_cell.angle_beta   90.00
_cell.angle_gamma   90.00
#
_symmetry.space_group_name_H-M   'P 1'
#
loop_
_entity.id
_entity.type
_entity.pdbx_description
1 polymer ?
#
loop_
_entity_poly.entity_id
_entity_poly.type
_entity_poly.pdbx_seq_one_letter_code
_entity_poly.pdbx_strand_id
1 'polypeptide(L)'
;MDCPAKTNLTLEVGPAHDEWGGRHELDTIYCAIGVYDTVTATAKQPGAGFSLELEGAYLGDLASSRSDMRRNHAVLALFAMAQAAEREPDVALTITKRIPVGAGLGGGSADAAATMLAVNRLWELNWPIERLRTIAATLGADMPFCLTGGLAYGTGFGERITDIAPGSRDELALIEQGFSGEVLVGAYQSQLSTPEVYHCLLYTSPSPRD
;
A
#
# COMPACT_ATOMS: atom_id res chain seq x y z
N MET A 1 -6.61 -9.26 9.79
CA MET A 1 -6.16 -9.35 8.38
C MET A 1 -4.67 -9.07 8.35
N ASP A 2 -3.90 -10.00 7.81
CA ASP A 2 -2.49 -9.79 7.55
C ASP A 2 -2.34 -9.25 6.14
N CYS A 3 -1.48 -8.22 5.98
CA CYS A 3 -1.18 -7.66 4.69
C CYS A 3 0.34 -7.57 4.50
N PRO A 4 0.88 -8.11 3.40
CA PRO A 4 2.30 -8.16 3.16
C PRO A 4 2.87 -6.78 2.82
N ALA A 5 4.13 -6.58 3.14
CA ALA A 5 4.95 -5.54 2.54
C ALA A 5 5.08 -5.77 1.03
N LYS A 6 5.44 -4.73 0.30
CA LYS A 6 5.71 -4.80 -1.14
C LYS A 6 7.12 -4.30 -1.47
N THR A 7 7.61 -4.77 -2.58
CA THR A 7 8.74 -4.16 -3.29
C THR A 7 8.41 -4.06 -4.78
N ASN A 8 9.22 -3.32 -5.51
CA ASN A 8 9.19 -3.25 -6.96
C ASN A 8 10.37 -4.07 -7.50
N LEU A 9 10.10 -5.12 -8.29
CA LEU A 9 11.16 -5.89 -8.95
C LEU A 9 11.77 -5.08 -10.10
N THR A 10 10.92 -4.34 -10.80
CA THR A 10 11.30 -3.34 -11.81
C THR A 10 10.52 -2.06 -11.52
N LEU A 11 11.10 -0.92 -11.85
CA LEU A 11 10.44 0.38 -11.73
C LEU A 11 10.99 1.34 -12.79
N GLU A 12 10.17 1.66 -13.77
CA GLU A 12 10.42 2.72 -14.71
C GLU A 12 9.57 3.92 -14.35
N VAL A 13 10.19 5.10 -14.32
CA VAL A 13 9.54 6.36 -13.97
C VAL A 13 9.51 7.24 -15.19
N GLY A 14 8.33 7.45 -15.74
CA GLY A 14 8.05 8.28 -16.90
C GLY A 14 7.80 9.76 -16.54
N PRO A 15 7.24 10.52 -17.48
CA PRO A 15 6.91 11.93 -17.28
C PRO A 15 5.84 12.11 -16.19
N ALA A 16 5.82 13.32 -15.61
CA ALA A 16 4.72 13.73 -14.74
C ALA A 16 3.53 14.19 -15.58
N HIS A 17 2.32 13.89 -15.11
CA HIS A 17 1.07 14.25 -15.77
C HIS A 17 0.22 15.18 -14.90
N ASP A 18 -0.12 16.36 -15.41
CA ASP A 18 -0.92 17.36 -14.67
C ASP A 18 -2.33 16.83 -14.32
N GLU A 19 -2.94 16.04 -15.21
CA GLU A 19 -4.23 15.39 -14.98
C GLU A 19 -4.22 14.36 -13.84
N TRP A 20 -3.04 13.88 -13.43
CA TRP A 20 -2.85 13.01 -12.27
C TRP A 20 -2.36 13.78 -11.03
N GLY A 21 -2.47 15.12 -11.07
CA GLY A 21 -2.00 15.98 -9.98
C GLY A 21 -0.47 16.02 -9.85
N GLY A 22 0.24 15.94 -10.99
CA GLY A 22 1.70 15.97 -11.06
C GLY A 22 2.37 14.64 -10.73
N ARG A 23 1.62 13.53 -10.70
CA ARG A 23 2.20 12.20 -10.50
C ARG A 23 2.88 11.71 -11.77
N HIS A 24 3.97 10.97 -11.58
CA HIS A 24 4.72 10.35 -12.67
C HIS A 24 4.00 9.11 -13.19
N GLU A 25 4.12 8.90 -14.51
CA GLU A 25 3.82 7.60 -15.10
C GLU A 25 4.79 6.55 -14.59
N LEU A 26 4.26 5.38 -14.26
CA LEU A 26 5.04 4.25 -13.77
C LEU A 26 4.77 3.01 -14.62
N ASP A 27 5.83 2.24 -14.87
CA ASP A 27 5.76 0.86 -15.30
C ASP A 27 6.56 0.03 -14.30
N THR A 28 5.90 -0.91 -13.65
CA THR A 28 6.50 -1.63 -12.52
C THR A 28 5.96 -3.05 -12.39
N ILE A 29 6.80 -3.93 -11.87
CA ILE A 29 6.38 -5.24 -11.38
C ILE A 29 6.41 -5.18 -9.86
N TYR A 30 5.22 -5.18 -9.25
CA TYR A 30 5.05 -5.31 -7.82
C TYR A 30 5.24 -6.75 -7.35
N CYS A 31 5.88 -6.90 -6.21
CA CYS A 31 6.06 -8.18 -5.53
C CYS A 31 5.73 -8.02 -4.03
N ALA A 32 4.82 -8.86 -3.54
CA ALA A 32 4.60 -8.99 -2.11
C ALA A 32 5.76 -9.78 -1.48
N ILE A 33 6.22 -9.35 -0.30
CA ILE A 33 7.31 -9.99 0.44
C ILE A 33 6.85 -10.45 1.82
N GLY A 34 7.53 -11.44 2.38
CA GLY A 34 7.14 -12.17 3.58
C GLY A 34 7.23 -11.42 4.91
N VAL A 35 7.06 -10.09 4.91
CA VAL A 35 6.95 -9.25 6.11
C VAL A 35 5.54 -8.69 6.16
N TYR A 36 4.82 -8.89 7.27
CA TYR A 36 3.40 -8.58 7.36
C TYR A 36 3.08 -7.65 8.52
N ASP A 37 2.23 -6.67 8.30
CA ASP A 37 1.48 -6.00 9.35
C ASP A 37 0.15 -6.72 9.56
N THR A 38 -0.41 -6.60 10.76
CA THR A 38 -1.70 -7.20 11.09
C THR A 38 -2.68 -6.10 11.50
N VAL A 39 -3.82 -6.03 10.84
CA VAL A 39 -4.92 -5.11 11.18
C VAL A 39 -6.10 -5.90 11.73
N THR A 40 -6.54 -5.52 12.93
CA THR A 40 -7.77 -6.00 13.55
C THR A 40 -8.81 -4.87 13.53
N ALA A 41 -9.99 -5.16 12.99
CA ALA A 41 -11.12 -4.25 12.99
C ALA A 41 -12.27 -4.83 13.83
N THR A 42 -12.76 -4.05 14.79
CA THR A 42 -13.84 -4.45 15.69
C THR A 42 -14.96 -3.41 15.64
N ALA A 43 -16.19 -3.87 15.49
CA ALA A 43 -17.34 -2.97 15.52
C ALA A 43 -17.51 -2.31 16.88
N LYS A 44 -17.85 -1.04 16.88
CA LYS A 44 -18.21 -0.27 18.08
C LYS A 44 -19.71 0.02 18.11
N GLN A 45 -20.19 0.52 19.24
CA GLN A 45 -21.56 0.97 19.34
C GLN A 45 -21.83 2.13 18.37
N PRO A 46 -23.03 2.22 17.77
CA PRO A 46 -23.39 3.32 16.90
C PRO A 46 -23.13 4.69 17.54
N GLY A 47 -22.48 5.58 16.80
CA GLY A 47 -22.11 6.92 17.27
C GLY A 47 -20.87 6.98 18.15
N ALA A 48 -20.17 5.87 18.40
CA ALA A 48 -18.93 5.86 19.19
C ALA A 48 -17.70 6.33 18.40
N GLY A 49 -17.82 6.49 17.08
CA GLY A 49 -16.74 6.90 16.19
C GLY A 49 -15.60 5.89 16.12
N PHE A 50 -14.55 6.24 15.39
CA PHE A 50 -13.39 5.36 15.24
C PHE A 50 -12.42 5.46 16.44
N SER A 51 -11.59 4.44 16.59
CA SER A 51 -10.37 4.49 17.40
C SER A 51 -9.24 3.75 16.70
N LEU A 52 -7.99 4.16 16.97
CA LEU A 52 -6.79 3.54 16.43
C LEU A 52 -5.82 3.26 17.57
N GLU A 53 -5.34 2.02 17.62
CA GLU A 53 -4.24 1.58 18.47
C GLU A 53 -3.12 1.03 17.60
N LEU A 54 -1.87 1.45 17.90
CA LEU A 54 -0.69 1.02 17.17
C LEU A 54 0.23 0.26 18.12
N GLU A 55 0.61 -0.93 17.73
CA GLU A 55 1.52 -1.81 18.46
C GLU A 55 2.71 -2.20 17.57
N GLY A 56 3.81 -2.64 18.19
CA GLY A 56 4.96 -3.21 17.47
C GLY A 56 6.25 -2.44 17.67
N ALA A 57 7.31 -2.92 17.01
CA ALA A 57 8.68 -2.46 17.23
C ALA A 57 9.14 -1.33 16.29
N TYR A 58 8.46 -1.13 15.16
CA TYR A 58 8.92 -0.24 14.08
C TYR A 58 7.95 0.92 13.84
N LEU A 59 7.47 1.53 14.93
CA LEU A 59 6.45 2.58 14.86
C LEU A 59 7.00 3.90 14.29
N GLY A 60 8.32 4.16 14.40
CA GLY A 60 8.90 5.40 13.92
C GLY A 60 8.17 6.63 14.48
N ASP A 61 7.92 7.61 13.61
CA ASP A 61 7.18 8.84 13.98
C ASP A 61 5.71 8.59 14.32
N LEU A 62 5.15 7.43 13.94
CA LEU A 62 3.78 7.04 14.31
C LEU A 62 3.61 6.83 15.82
N ALA A 63 4.71 6.54 16.56
CA ALA A 63 4.70 6.41 18.00
C ALA A 63 4.54 7.76 18.73
N SER A 64 4.71 8.88 18.03
CA SER A 64 4.59 10.20 18.65
C SER A 64 3.11 10.54 18.88
N SER A 65 2.79 11.01 20.09
CA SER A 65 1.45 11.49 20.44
C SER A 65 1.00 12.74 19.64
N ARG A 66 1.89 13.27 18.80
CA ARG A 66 1.64 14.41 17.90
C ARG A 66 1.25 13.98 16.50
N SER A 67 1.33 12.69 16.14
CA SER A 67 0.84 12.21 14.85
C SER A 67 -0.67 12.37 14.80
N ASP A 68 -1.16 13.09 13.79
CA ASP A 68 -2.60 13.19 13.54
C ASP A 68 -3.10 11.80 13.06
N MET A 69 -3.78 11.08 13.94
CA MET A 69 -4.34 9.75 13.63
C MET A 69 -5.20 9.75 12.35
N ARG A 70 -5.83 10.89 12.01
CA ARG A 70 -6.63 11.02 10.79
C ARG A 70 -5.81 10.96 9.50
N ARG A 71 -4.49 11.16 9.61
CA ARG A 71 -3.56 11.03 8.47
C ARG A 71 -3.00 9.62 8.33
N ASN A 72 -3.29 8.72 9.27
CA ASN A 72 -2.91 7.32 9.14
C ASN A 72 -3.68 6.68 7.99
N HIS A 73 -2.99 5.93 7.13
CA HIS A 73 -3.56 5.36 5.92
C HIS A 73 -4.69 4.35 6.20
N ALA A 74 -4.61 3.59 7.28
CA ALA A 74 -5.70 2.70 7.71
C ALA A 74 -6.96 3.48 8.09
N VAL A 75 -6.79 4.63 8.77
CA VAL A 75 -7.92 5.51 9.12
C VAL A 75 -8.50 6.16 7.87
N LEU A 76 -7.66 6.64 6.94
CA LEU A 76 -8.14 7.16 5.65
C LEU A 76 -8.94 6.10 4.88
N ALA A 77 -8.46 4.84 4.87
CA ALA A 77 -9.16 3.73 4.25
C ALA A 77 -10.51 3.43 4.95
N LEU A 78 -10.56 3.45 6.29
CA LEU A 78 -11.81 3.30 7.03
C LEU A 78 -12.84 4.37 6.64
N PHE A 79 -12.42 5.65 6.58
CA PHE A 79 -13.32 6.74 6.19
C PHE A 79 -13.77 6.65 4.74
N ALA A 80 -12.89 6.26 3.82
CA ALA A 80 -13.27 6.04 2.41
C ALA A 80 -14.29 4.91 2.26
N MET A 81 -14.11 3.80 3.00
CA MET A 81 -15.07 2.69 3.05
C MET A 81 -16.40 3.12 3.66
N ALA A 82 -16.37 3.91 4.74
CA ALA A 82 -17.55 4.43 5.41
C ALA A 82 -18.37 5.33 4.49
N GLN A 83 -17.69 6.25 3.80
CA GLN A 83 -18.30 7.14 2.80
C GLN A 83 -18.95 6.34 1.65
N ALA A 84 -18.22 5.36 1.09
CA ALA A 84 -18.72 4.55 -0.02
C ALA A 84 -19.85 3.61 0.37
N ALA A 85 -19.97 3.25 1.66
CA ALA A 85 -21.00 2.40 2.22
C ALA A 85 -22.15 3.20 2.87
N GLU A 86 -22.07 4.54 2.88
CA GLU A 86 -23.03 5.44 3.55
C GLU A 86 -23.23 5.05 5.03
N ARG A 87 -22.12 4.78 5.74
CA ARG A 87 -22.10 4.36 7.15
C ARG A 87 -21.21 5.26 7.99
N GLU A 88 -21.47 5.30 9.28
CA GLU A 88 -20.56 5.89 10.26
C GLU A 88 -19.35 4.97 10.49
N PRO A 89 -18.14 5.53 10.71
CA PRO A 89 -16.91 4.76 10.92
C PRO A 89 -16.79 4.26 12.37
N ASP A 90 -17.83 3.65 12.92
CA ASP A 90 -17.88 3.12 14.29
C ASP A 90 -17.07 1.81 14.40
N VAL A 91 -15.74 1.93 14.25
CA VAL A 91 -14.80 0.81 14.22
C VAL A 91 -13.57 1.12 15.08
N ALA A 92 -13.17 0.15 15.88
CA ALA A 92 -11.86 0.15 16.53
C ALA A 92 -10.86 -0.59 15.64
N LEU A 93 -9.75 0.07 15.31
CA LEU A 93 -8.62 -0.50 14.58
C LEU A 93 -7.46 -0.71 15.55
N THR A 94 -6.89 -1.91 15.54
CA THR A 94 -5.60 -2.21 16.18
C THR A 94 -4.64 -2.68 15.08
N ILE A 95 -3.46 -2.04 14.99
CA ILE A 95 -2.46 -2.37 13.98
C ILE A 95 -1.19 -2.81 14.66
N THR A 96 -0.78 -4.05 14.42
CA THR A 96 0.51 -4.57 14.85
C THR A 96 1.54 -4.39 13.74
N LYS A 97 2.45 -3.43 13.92
CA LYS A 97 3.47 -3.03 12.94
C LYS A 97 4.70 -3.91 13.02
N ARG A 98 5.06 -4.52 11.88
CA ARG A 98 6.30 -5.26 11.66
C ARG A 98 7.02 -4.78 10.40
N ILE A 99 6.32 -4.13 9.47
CA ILE A 99 6.89 -3.51 8.29
C ILE A 99 7.55 -2.19 8.72
N PRO A 100 8.86 -1.99 8.48
CA PRO A 100 9.55 -0.76 8.85
C PRO A 100 8.92 0.47 8.20
N VAL A 101 8.62 1.48 9.01
CA VAL A 101 8.01 2.74 8.55
C VAL A 101 9.02 3.57 7.76
N GLY A 102 8.62 4.10 6.61
CA GLY A 102 9.46 4.96 5.78
C GLY A 102 10.55 4.23 4.99
N ALA A 103 10.52 2.90 4.94
CA ALA A 103 11.50 2.07 4.24
C ALA A 103 11.17 1.79 2.75
N GLY A 104 10.15 2.41 2.18
CA GLY A 104 9.72 2.15 0.79
C GLY A 104 8.95 0.83 0.59
N LEU A 105 8.67 0.10 1.68
CA LEU A 105 8.05 -1.23 1.66
C LEU A 105 6.51 -1.20 1.64
N GLY A 106 5.90 -0.05 1.48
CA GLY A 106 4.44 0.09 1.35
C GLY A 106 3.64 -0.23 2.62
N GLY A 107 4.24 -0.16 3.83
CA GLY A 107 3.58 -0.53 5.08
C GLY A 107 2.27 0.22 5.34
N GLY A 108 2.21 1.53 5.08
CA GLY A 108 0.97 2.31 5.19
C GLY A 108 -0.10 1.87 4.20
N SER A 109 0.29 1.51 2.96
CA SER A 109 -0.63 0.99 1.94
C SER A 109 -1.11 -0.41 2.30
N ALA A 110 -0.25 -1.24 2.90
CA ALA A 110 -0.61 -2.54 3.43
C ALA A 110 -1.66 -2.42 4.55
N ASP A 111 -1.46 -1.51 5.52
CA ASP A 111 -2.41 -1.25 6.60
C ASP A 111 -3.77 -0.78 6.06
N ALA A 112 -3.76 0.11 5.06
CA ALA A 112 -4.98 0.59 4.41
C ALA A 112 -5.72 -0.55 3.72
N ALA A 113 -5.04 -1.36 2.92
CA ALA A 113 -5.62 -2.50 2.22
C ALA A 113 -6.20 -3.53 3.20
N ALA A 114 -5.45 -3.88 4.26
CA ALA A 114 -5.93 -4.76 5.33
C ALA A 114 -7.19 -4.18 6.01
N THR A 115 -7.23 -2.87 6.27
CA THR A 115 -8.40 -2.20 6.83
C THR A 115 -9.60 -2.32 5.89
N MET A 116 -9.43 -2.05 4.59
CA MET A 116 -10.52 -2.16 3.61
C MET A 116 -11.08 -3.59 3.55
N LEU A 117 -10.23 -4.59 3.52
CA LEU A 117 -10.63 -6.01 3.52
C LEU A 117 -11.34 -6.41 4.81
N ALA A 118 -10.79 -5.97 5.98
CA ALA A 118 -11.37 -6.25 7.28
C ALA A 118 -12.76 -5.60 7.44
N VAL A 119 -12.90 -4.34 7.03
CA VAL A 119 -14.15 -3.58 7.08
C VAL A 119 -15.17 -4.12 6.08
N ASN A 120 -14.75 -4.49 4.86
CA ASN A 120 -15.60 -5.13 3.87
C ASN A 120 -16.27 -6.41 4.45
N ARG A 121 -15.48 -7.19 5.19
CA ARG A 121 -15.99 -8.39 5.89
C ARG A 121 -16.82 -8.05 7.13
N LEU A 122 -16.33 -7.12 7.98
CA LEU A 122 -16.99 -6.71 9.23
C LEU A 122 -18.40 -6.16 9.00
N TRP A 123 -18.54 -5.37 7.92
CA TRP A 123 -19.82 -4.75 7.54
C TRP A 123 -20.65 -5.61 6.59
N GLU A 124 -20.18 -6.81 6.24
CA GLU A 124 -20.83 -7.76 5.33
C GLU A 124 -21.18 -7.13 3.97
N LEU A 125 -20.30 -6.23 3.48
CA LEU A 125 -20.54 -5.53 2.21
C LEU A 125 -20.40 -6.47 1.01
N ASN A 126 -19.55 -7.47 1.12
CA ASN A 126 -19.23 -8.44 0.06
C ASN A 126 -18.88 -7.79 -1.27
N TRP A 127 -18.20 -6.62 -1.21
CA TRP A 127 -17.77 -5.92 -2.41
C TRP A 127 -16.66 -6.69 -3.11
N PRO A 128 -16.73 -6.78 -4.45
CA PRO A 128 -15.68 -7.40 -5.24
C PRO A 128 -14.38 -6.59 -5.14
N ILE A 129 -13.26 -7.26 -5.41
CA ILE A 129 -11.92 -6.66 -5.30
C ILE A 129 -11.76 -5.44 -6.20
N GLU A 130 -12.38 -5.43 -7.37
CA GLU A 130 -12.30 -4.32 -8.32
C GLU A 130 -12.93 -3.03 -7.76
N ARG A 131 -14.02 -3.15 -6.99
CA ARG A 131 -14.61 -2.01 -6.30
C ARG A 131 -13.69 -1.48 -5.21
N LEU A 132 -13.04 -2.38 -4.46
CA LEU A 132 -12.06 -1.99 -3.44
C LEU A 132 -10.83 -1.32 -4.08
N ARG A 133 -10.32 -1.83 -5.21
CA ARG A 133 -9.23 -1.22 -5.98
C ARG A 133 -9.58 0.20 -6.44
N THR A 134 -10.80 0.43 -6.90
CA THR A 134 -11.26 1.77 -7.29
C THR A 134 -11.20 2.75 -6.13
N ILE A 135 -11.63 2.35 -4.93
CA ILE A 135 -11.55 3.18 -3.72
C ILE A 135 -10.08 3.36 -3.32
N ALA A 136 -9.30 2.28 -3.29
CA ALA A 136 -7.89 2.28 -2.90
C ALA A 136 -7.04 3.23 -3.75
N ALA A 137 -7.27 3.28 -5.07
CA ALA A 137 -6.57 4.16 -6.01
C ALA A 137 -6.74 5.65 -5.68
N THR A 138 -7.83 6.05 -5.02
CA THR A 138 -8.04 7.44 -4.58
C THR A 138 -7.17 7.82 -3.38
N LEU A 139 -6.69 6.83 -2.63
CA LEU A 139 -5.92 7.02 -1.41
C LEU A 139 -4.41 6.91 -1.64
N GLY A 140 -3.99 6.07 -2.58
CA GLY A 140 -2.56 5.92 -2.90
C GLY A 140 -2.30 4.92 -4.01
N ALA A 141 -1.16 5.08 -4.69
CA ALA A 141 -0.79 4.29 -5.86
C ALA A 141 -0.57 2.79 -5.54
N ASP A 142 0.07 2.49 -4.41
CA ASP A 142 0.42 1.12 -4.02
C ASP A 142 -0.76 0.35 -3.39
N MET A 143 -1.80 1.06 -2.94
CA MET A 143 -2.91 0.43 -2.20
C MET A 143 -3.71 -0.59 -3.02
N PRO A 144 -4.00 -0.36 -4.32
CA PRO A 144 -4.70 -1.36 -5.14
C PRO A 144 -3.96 -2.69 -5.22
N PHE A 145 -2.61 -2.67 -5.30
CA PHE A 145 -1.78 -3.86 -5.26
C PHE A 145 -1.86 -4.59 -3.91
N CYS A 146 -1.79 -3.84 -2.81
CA CYS A 146 -1.81 -4.41 -1.46
C CYS A 146 -3.12 -5.16 -1.12
N LEU A 147 -4.21 -4.94 -1.87
CA LEU A 147 -5.46 -5.68 -1.68
C LEU A 147 -5.37 -7.16 -2.06
N THR A 148 -4.51 -7.51 -3.01
CA THR A 148 -4.33 -8.90 -3.48
C THR A 148 -2.95 -9.46 -3.17
N GLY A 149 -1.92 -8.60 -3.13
CA GLY A 149 -0.54 -9.05 -2.97
C GLY A 149 -0.05 -9.91 -4.14
N GLY A 150 0.86 -10.83 -3.89
CA GLY A 150 1.43 -11.71 -4.92
C GLY A 150 2.39 -10.98 -5.86
N LEU A 151 2.24 -11.22 -7.16
CA LEU A 151 2.95 -10.53 -8.25
C LEU A 151 1.92 -9.81 -9.14
N ALA A 152 2.24 -8.60 -9.58
CA ALA A 152 1.37 -7.86 -10.49
C ALA A 152 2.15 -6.83 -11.31
N TYR A 153 1.69 -6.57 -12.53
CA TYR A 153 2.04 -5.38 -13.27
C TYR A 153 1.29 -4.17 -12.72
N GLY A 154 2.00 -3.06 -12.56
CA GLY A 154 1.43 -1.76 -12.19
C GLY A 154 1.73 -0.73 -13.27
N THR A 155 0.70 -0.06 -13.76
CA THR A 155 0.78 1.00 -14.76
C THR A 155 -0.01 2.24 -14.33
N GLY A 156 -0.10 3.27 -15.19
CA GLY A 156 -0.66 4.55 -14.80
C GLY A 156 0.31 5.30 -13.90
N PHE A 157 -0.11 5.75 -12.71
CA PHE A 157 0.82 6.21 -11.66
C PHE A 157 1.12 5.10 -10.63
N GLY A 158 0.93 3.81 -11.00
CA GLY A 158 1.10 2.62 -10.19
C GLY A 158 -0.21 1.99 -9.70
N GLU A 159 -1.35 2.64 -9.94
CA GLU A 159 -2.66 2.22 -9.41
C GLU A 159 -3.38 1.19 -10.27
N ARG A 160 -3.00 1.06 -11.56
CA ARG A 160 -3.63 0.09 -12.48
C ARG A 160 -2.94 -1.24 -12.35
N ILE A 161 -3.60 -2.18 -11.70
CA ILE A 161 -3.04 -3.48 -11.33
C ILE A 161 -3.54 -4.57 -12.28
N THR A 162 -2.60 -5.32 -12.84
CA THR A 162 -2.86 -6.57 -13.56
C THR A 162 -2.14 -7.69 -12.83
N ASP A 163 -2.91 -8.55 -12.16
CA ASP A 163 -2.35 -9.64 -11.35
C ASP A 163 -1.63 -10.65 -12.25
N ILE A 164 -0.44 -11.10 -11.82
CA ILE A 164 0.32 -12.18 -12.44
C ILE A 164 -0.05 -13.47 -11.70
N ALA A 165 -0.80 -14.32 -12.35
CA ALA A 165 -1.29 -15.56 -11.73
C ALA A 165 -0.15 -16.55 -11.47
N PRO A 166 -0.18 -17.26 -10.32
CA PRO A 166 0.76 -18.34 -10.04
C PRO A 166 0.74 -19.40 -11.14
N GLY A 167 1.91 -19.83 -11.60
CA GLY A 167 2.09 -20.79 -12.69
C GLY A 167 1.85 -20.23 -14.09
N SER A 168 1.58 -18.93 -14.21
CA SER A 168 1.43 -18.26 -15.51
C SER A 168 2.77 -18.18 -16.27
N ARG A 169 2.68 -17.95 -17.59
CA ARG A 169 3.85 -17.73 -18.43
C ARG A 169 4.70 -16.56 -17.93
N ASP A 170 4.06 -15.49 -17.44
CA ASP A 170 4.75 -14.30 -16.97
C ASP A 170 5.49 -14.58 -15.65
N GLU A 171 4.89 -15.29 -14.70
CA GLU A 171 5.61 -15.72 -13.50
C GLU A 171 6.80 -16.61 -13.82
N LEU A 172 6.61 -17.62 -14.71
CA LEU A 172 7.70 -18.50 -15.12
C LEU A 172 8.83 -17.73 -15.79
N ALA A 173 8.53 -16.73 -16.62
CA ALA A 173 9.53 -15.88 -17.24
C ALA A 173 10.31 -15.05 -16.21
N LEU A 174 9.66 -14.56 -15.16
CA LEU A 174 10.34 -13.88 -14.05
C LEU A 174 11.27 -14.83 -13.28
N ILE A 175 10.81 -16.05 -13.01
CA ILE A 175 11.62 -17.09 -12.36
C ILE A 175 12.86 -17.41 -13.20
N GLU A 176 12.72 -17.58 -14.52
CA GLU A 176 13.83 -17.83 -15.44
C GLU A 176 14.85 -16.66 -15.47
N GLN A 177 14.41 -15.44 -15.23
CA GLN A 177 15.25 -14.24 -15.09
C GLN A 177 15.89 -14.10 -13.69
N GLY A 178 15.63 -15.04 -12.78
CA GLY A 178 16.20 -15.05 -11.44
C GLY A 178 15.38 -14.36 -10.36
N PHE A 179 14.17 -13.90 -10.67
CA PHE A 179 13.24 -13.33 -9.67
C PHE A 179 12.51 -14.44 -8.92
N SER A 180 13.25 -15.28 -8.23
CA SER A 180 12.69 -16.37 -7.41
C SER A 180 13.50 -16.54 -6.13
N GLY A 181 12.84 -16.94 -5.04
CA GLY A 181 13.49 -17.30 -3.79
C GLY A 181 13.39 -16.23 -2.70
N GLU A 182 14.48 -16.04 -1.95
CA GLU A 182 14.51 -15.19 -0.78
C GLU A 182 14.88 -13.73 -1.16
N VAL A 183 14.16 -12.77 -0.57
CA VAL A 183 14.45 -11.33 -0.69
C VAL A 183 15.11 -10.87 0.60
N LEU A 184 16.35 -10.37 0.52
CA LEU A 184 17.02 -9.72 1.64
C LEU A 184 16.65 -8.23 1.67
N VAL A 185 15.99 -7.80 2.74
CA VAL A 185 15.60 -6.41 2.93
C VAL A 185 16.54 -5.72 3.91
N GLY A 186 17.22 -4.69 3.43
CA GLY A 186 17.99 -3.77 4.28
C GLY A 186 17.19 -2.50 4.56
N ALA A 187 16.82 -2.26 5.83
CA ALA A 187 16.12 -1.05 6.23
C ALA A 187 17.00 -0.20 7.15
N TYR A 188 17.09 1.11 6.86
CA TYR A 188 17.76 2.08 7.72
C TYR A 188 16.76 2.69 8.72
N GLN A 189 17.27 3.26 9.81
CA GLN A 189 16.43 3.99 10.78
C GLN A 189 15.95 5.35 10.23
N SER A 190 16.67 5.92 9.27
CA SER A 190 16.27 7.17 8.60
C SER A 190 15.20 6.91 7.56
N GLN A 191 14.17 7.75 7.56
CA GLN A 191 13.08 7.70 6.58
C GLN A 191 13.48 8.47 5.32
N LEU A 192 13.03 7.98 4.16
CA LEU A 192 13.17 8.65 2.88
C LEU A 192 11.81 9.17 2.39
N SER A 193 11.81 10.39 1.89
CA SER A 193 10.64 11.00 1.26
C SER A 193 10.58 10.55 -0.21
N THR A 194 9.51 9.86 -0.60
CA THR A 194 9.30 9.41 -2.00
C THR A 194 9.41 10.55 -3.02
N PRO A 195 8.81 11.75 -2.80
CA PRO A 195 8.98 12.87 -3.71
C PRO A 195 10.44 13.34 -3.87
N GLU A 196 11.21 13.35 -2.78
CA GLU A 196 12.64 13.74 -2.82
C GLU A 196 13.46 12.70 -3.58
N VAL A 197 13.18 11.41 -3.39
CA VAL A 197 13.85 10.32 -4.12
C VAL A 197 13.58 10.42 -5.62
N TYR A 198 12.33 10.64 -6.03
CA TYR A 198 11.99 10.81 -7.45
C TYR A 198 12.62 12.07 -8.04
N HIS A 199 12.64 13.17 -7.30
CA HIS A 199 13.29 14.38 -7.73
C HIS A 199 14.79 14.15 -7.98
N CYS A 200 15.49 13.48 -7.07
CA CYS A 200 16.90 13.12 -7.26
C CYS A 200 17.11 12.20 -8.47
N LEU A 201 16.26 11.19 -8.68
CA LEU A 201 16.36 10.26 -9.79
C LEU A 201 16.28 10.98 -11.14
N LEU A 202 15.33 11.90 -11.29
CA LEU A 202 15.14 12.67 -12.53
C LEU A 202 16.32 13.60 -12.86
N TYR A 203 17.03 14.10 -11.84
CA TYR A 203 18.23 14.93 -12.04
C TYR A 203 19.50 14.12 -12.33
N THR A 204 19.56 12.87 -11.89
CA THR A 204 20.76 12.01 -12.01
C THR A 204 20.65 10.97 -13.12
N SER A 205 19.49 10.82 -13.75
CA SER A 205 19.32 9.94 -14.92
C SER A 205 20.12 10.51 -16.09
N PRO A 206 21.02 9.73 -16.70
CA PRO A 206 21.73 10.21 -17.89
C PRO A 206 20.72 10.55 -18.98
N SER A 207 20.94 11.68 -19.65
CA SER A 207 20.12 12.08 -20.79
C SER A 207 20.14 10.95 -21.83
N PRO A 208 19.01 10.59 -22.48
CA PRO A 208 18.99 9.57 -23.53
C PRO A 208 19.83 9.91 -24.78
N ARG A 209 20.69 10.91 -24.71
CA ARG A 209 21.52 11.42 -25.82
C ARG A 209 23.02 11.32 -25.58
N ASP A 210 23.46 10.69 -24.52
CA ASP A 210 24.89 10.46 -24.26
C ASP A 210 25.30 9.04 -24.62
#